data_f8b29300a7077deab2c7120f530d530f
#
_entry.id   f8b29300a7077deab2c7120f530d530f
#
_cell.length_a   1.000
_cell.length_b   1.000
_cell.length_c   1.000
_cell.angle_alpha   90.00
_cell.angle_beta   90.00
_cell.angle_gamma   90.00
#
_symmetry.space_group_name_H-M   'P 1'
#
loop_
_entity.id
_entity.type
_entity.pdbx_description
1 polymer ?
#
loop_
_entity_poly.entity_id
_entity_poly.type
_entity_poly.pdbx_seq_one_letter_code
_entity_poly.pdbx_strand_id
1 'polypeptide(L)'
;MYSVIIPVYNVKDYLPRCLDSLLLCISSDFELLLVDDGSTDGSGSICDYYSDKDVRVRTFHKQNGGVSSARNVGLEHANGEWLMFVDSDDWVSDDFFEIADSSADIIERPYSRVDEDGKVISRYCPSSNRIIEERDDLFDFFVNKRINVLWNKVIRRNLIADTRFNESVSIGEDFLFYLEILKRVKRYEFSEKGEYFYLHRTGSAMSNIEVDKRIRILFENMGYIKDILRHDDFGELRNGILCVTYFPVLCLVQKNMSGDLLLRMKSWVSEMASGDFKFVPLLLRIKVILKNLILHIKW
;
A
#
# COMPACT_ATOMS: atom_id res chain seq x y z
N MET A 1 1.50 22.37 3.53
CA MET A 1 1.17 21.62 4.75
C MET A 1 0.92 20.14 4.43
N TYR A 2 1.45 19.25 5.27
CA TYR A 2 1.28 17.80 5.16
C TYR A 2 0.34 17.28 6.25
N SER A 3 -0.49 16.29 5.93
CA SER A 3 -1.21 15.48 6.93
C SER A 3 -0.64 14.06 6.91
N VAL A 4 -0.11 13.62 8.03
CA VAL A 4 0.41 12.26 8.21
C VAL A 4 -0.61 11.46 8.99
N ILE A 5 -1.15 10.42 8.37
CA ILE A 5 -2.16 9.54 8.96
C ILE A 5 -1.45 8.31 9.51
N ILE A 6 -1.60 8.07 10.82
CA ILE A 6 -0.91 7.02 11.56
C ILE A 6 -1.96 6.14 12.26
N PRO A 7 -2.32 4.98 11.68
CA PRO A 7 -3.18 4.02 12.37
C PRO A 7 -2.41 3.36 13.51
N VAL A 8 -3.02 3.32 14.69
CA VAL A 8 -2.39 2.79 15.91
C VAL A 8 -3.23 1.65 16.46
N TYR A 9 -2.64 0.46 16.65
CA TYR A 9 -3.28 -0.65 17.31
C TYR A 9 -2.27 -1.60 17.96
N ASN A 10 -2.18 -1.58 19.28
CA ASN A 10 -1.32 -2.47 20.09
C ASN A 10 0.16 -2.44 19.64
N VAL A 11 0.78 -1.25 19.66
CA VAL A 11 2.15 -0.99 19.18
C VAL A 11 2.95 -0.14 20.19
N LYS A 12 2.66 -0.20 21.48
CA LYS A 12 3.23 0.66 22.52
C LYS A 12 4.76 0.71 22.50
N ASP A 13 5.42 -0.39 22.16
CA ASP A 13 6.89 -0.48 22.20
C ASP A 13 7.55 0.17 20.97
N TYR A 14 6.81 0.42 19.89
CA TYR A 14 7.30 0.97 18.64
C TYR A 14 6.85 2.42 18.43
N LEU A 15 5.65 2.76 18.89
CA LEU A 15 4.99 4.04 18.64
C LEU A 15 5.84 5.26 19.02
N PRO A 16 6.56 5.28 20.16
CA PRO A 16 7.41 6.44 20.52
C PRO A 16 8.47 6.72 19.46
N ARG A 17 9.17 5.70 18.95
CA ARG A 17 10.18 5.88 17.89
C ARG A 17 9.58 6.44 16.62
N CYS A 18 8.41 5.96 16.23
CA CYS A 18 7.67 6.46 15.07
C CYS A 18 7.39 7.95 15.20
N LEU A 19 6.77 8.34 16.31
CA LEU A 19 6.36 9.73 16.56
C LEU A 19 7.56 10.67 16.73
N ASP A 20 8.58 10.26 17.48
CA ASP A 20 9.80 11.05 17.67
C ASP A 20 10.50 11.31 16.33
N SER A 21 10.58 10.32 15.42
CA SER A 21 11.20 10.50 14.11
C SER A 21 10.48 11.55 13.26
N LEU A 22 9.15 11.59 13.31
CA LEU A 22 8.34 12.57 12.60
C LEU A 22 8.42 13.96 13.21
N LEU A 23 8.41 14.07 14.55
CA LEU A 23 8.44 15.34 15.26
C LEU A 23 9.81 16.01 15.22
N LEU A 24 10.88 15.24 15.03
CA LEU A 24 12.26 15.72 14.88
C LEU A 24 12.58 16.18 13.48
N CYS A 25 11.69 15.97 12.49
CA CYS A 25 11.92 16.45 11.12
C CYS A 25 12.09 17.97 11.07
N ILE A 26 12.95 18.43 10.18
CA ILE A 26 13.36 19.84 10.01
C ILE A 26 12.18 20.75 9.66
N SER A 27 11.24 20.26 8.83
CA SER A 27 10.03 21.01 8.47
C SER A 27 9.01 20.99 9.60
N SER A 28 8.32 22.10 9.81
CA SER A 28 7.25 22.25 10.79
C SER A 28 5.84 22.35 10.20
N ASP A 29 5.72 22.35 8.88
CA ASP A 29 4.43 22.53 8.18
C ASP A 29 3.70 21.20 7.96
N PHE A 30 3.39 20.50 9.08
CA PHE A 30 2.67 19.24 9.08
C PHE A 30 1.74 19.08 10.28
N GLU A 31 0.78 18.18 10.17
CA GLU A 31 -0.02 17.63 11.26
C GLU A 31 0.12 16.10 11.30
N LEU A 32 0.14 15.52 12.49
CA LEU A 32 0.08 14.08 12.73
C LEU A 32 -1.32 13.70 13.22
N LEU A 33 -1.97 12.79 12.51
CA LEU A 33 -3.30 12.30 12.83
C LEU A 33 -3.16 10.87 13.35
N LEU A 34 -3.09 10.72 14.68
CA LEU A 34 -3.01 9.44 15.36
C LEU A 34 -4.40 8.87 15.51
N VAL A 35 -4.67 7.74 14.88
CA VAL A 35 -5.98 7.07 15.00
C VAL A 35 -5.80 5.78 15.77
N ASP A 36 -6.09 5.83 17.08
CA ASP A 36 -6.09 4.66 17.96
C ASP A 36 -7.33 3.81 17.71
N ASP A 37 -7.11 2.67 17.10
CA ASP A 37 -8.15 1.70 16.73
C ASP A 37 -8.50 0.75 17.89
N GLY A 38 -8.68 1.32 19.09
CA GLY A 38 -9.10 0.60 20.29
C GLY A 38 -7.99 -0.26 20.90
N SER A 39 -6.78 0.30 21.04
CA SER A 39 -5.63 -0.37 21.66
C SER A 39 -5.88 -0.72 23.14
N THR A 40 -5.35 -1.85 23.57
CA THR A 40 -5.47 -2.37 24.95
C THR A 40 -4.13 -2.48 25.68
N ASP A 41 -3.02 -2.17 25.01
CA ASP A 41 -1.65 -2.33 25.51
C ASP A 41 -1.05 -1.04 26.11
N GLY A 42 -1.78 0.07 26.04
CA GLY A 42 -1.32 1.40 26.46
C GLY A 42 -0.92 2.32 25.29
N SER A 43 -1.00 1.88 24.04
CA SER A 43 -0.73 2.72 22.85
C SER A 43 -1.60 3.98 22.83
N GLY A 44 -2.90 3.86 23.19
CA GLY A 44 -3.81 5.01 23.26
C GLY A 44 -3.31 6.11 24.23
N SER A 45 -2.81 5.73 25.41
CA SER A 45 -2.24 6.70 26.37
C SER A 45 -0.96 7.36 25.85
N ILE A 46 -0.19 6.67 25.01
CA ILE A 46 0.96 7.27 24.32
C ILE A 46 0.47 8.31 23.30
N CYS A 47 -0.57 8.00 22.52
CA CYS A 47 -1.17 8.98 21.60
C CYS A 47 -1.60 10.25 22.32
N ASP A 48 -2.29 10.13 23.47
CA ASP A 48 -2.71 11.27 24.27
C ASP A 48 -1.53 12.07 24.79
N TYR A 49 -0.49 11.39 25.30
CA TYR A 49 0.71 12.06 25.76
C TYR A 49 1.37 12.91 24.68
N TYR A 50 1.46 12.43 23.44
CA TYR A 50 2.07 13.20 22.35
C TYR A 50 1.17 14.36 21.89
N SER A 51 -0.15 14.18 21.85
CA SER A 51 -1.09 15.25 21.51
C SER A 51 -1.14 16.36 22.56
N ASP A 52 -0.91 16.05 23.84
CA ASP A 52 -0.79 17.04 24.91
C ASP A 52 0.53 17.84 24.84
N LYS A 53 1.56 17.27 24.24
CA LYS A 53 2.91 17.85 24.17
C LYS A 53 3.14 18.70 22.91
N ASP A 54 2.52 18.37 21.80
CA ASP A 54 2.77 19.04 20.52
C ASP A 54 1.45 19.33 19.79
N VAL A 55 1.18 20.60 19.52
CA VAL A 55 -0.05 21.08 18.89
C VAL A 55 -0.24 20.58 17.46
N ARG A 56 0.83 20.06 16.84
CA ARG A 56 0.78 19.42 15.51
C ARG A 56 0.20 18.01 15.57
N VAL A 57 0.09 17.42 16.76
CA VAL A 57 -0.40 16.05 16.96
C VAL A 57 -1.87 16.10 17.39
N ARG A 58 -2.70 15.31 16.73
CA ARG A 58 -4.12 15.15 17.01
C ARG A 58 -4.45 13.67 17.15
N THR A 59 -5.08 13.30 18.26
CA THR A 59 -5.46 11.90 18.54
C THR A 59 -6.95 11.69 18.37
N PHE A 60 -7.30 10.58 17.77
CA PHE A 60 -8.68 10.09 17.58
C PHE A 60 -8.78 8.66 18.09
N HIS A 61 -9.59 8.44 19.13
CA HIS A 61 -9.88 7.10 19.64
C HIS A 61 -11.16 6.55 19.03
N LYS A 62 -11.15 5.29 18.63
CA LYS A 62 -12.32 4.61 18.12
C LYS A 62 -12.38 3.14 18.59
N GLN A 63 -13.55 2.54 18.49
CA GLN A 63 -13.66 1.09 18.63
C GLN A 63 -12.92 0.39 17.49
N ASN A 64 -12.25 -0.74 17.78
CA ASN A 64 -11.50 -1.49 16.78
C ASN A 64 -12.36 -1.82 15.55
N GLY A 65 -11.90 -1.41 14.40
CA GLY A 65 -12.50 -1.63 13.08
C GLY A 65 -11.47 -1.98 12.00
N GLY A 66 -10.21 -2.13 12.39
CA GLY A 66 -9.10 -2.45 11.50
C GLY A 66 -8.43 -1.23 10.85
N VAL A 67 -7.28 -1.48 10.24
CA VAL A 67 -6.40 -0.45 9.67
C VAL A 67 -7.09 0.43 8.63
N SER A 68 -7.95 -0.15 7.78
CA SER A 68 -8.75 0.59 6.79
C SER A 68 -9.66 1.63 7.44
N SER A 69 -10.36 1.22 8.50
CA SER A 69 -11.26 2.09 9.27
C SER A 69 -10.48 3.21 9.96
N ALA A 70 -9.33 2.91 10.55
CA ALA A 70 -8.47 3.91 11.16
C ALA A 70 -7.95 4.92 10.12
N ARG A 71 -7.47 4.46 8.96
CA ARG A 71 -7.02 5.35 7.88
C ARG A 71 -8.16 6.23 7.34
N ASN A 72 -9.39 5.70 7.25
CA ASN A 72 -10.55 6.48 6.82
C ASN A 72 -10.85 7.64 7.80
N VAL A 73 -10.80 7.40 9.10
CA VAL A 73 -10.91 8.48 10.11
C VAL A 73 -9.82 9.52 9.93
N GLY A 74 -8.57 9.10 9.68
CA GLY A 74 -7.48 10.02 9.37
C GLY A 74 -7.76 10.87 8.13
N LEU A 75 -8.27 10.27 7.06
CA LEU A 75 -8.66 10.98 5.82
C LEU A 75 -9.75 12.03 6.04
N GLU A 76 -10.71 11.75 6.90
CA GLU A 76 -11.81 12.69 7.24
C GLU A 76 -11.31 13.95 7.96
N HIS A 77 -10.22 13.83 8.72
CA HIS A 77 -9.69 14.91 9.56
C HIS A 77 -8.46 15.59 8.97
N ALA A 78 -7.95 15.12 7.83
CA ALA A 78 -6.77 15.66 7.18
C ALA A 78 -7.04 17.03 6.54
N ASN A 79 -6.22 18.03 6.89
CA ASN A 79 -6.31 19.38 6.37
C ASN A 79 -5.21 19.72 5.36
N GLY A 80 -4.11 18.95 5.35
CA GLY A 80 -2.95 19.15 4.49
C GLY A 80 -3.27 19.07 3.00
N GLU A 81 -2.50 19.78 2.21
CA GLU A 81 -2.51 19.64 0.74
C GLU A 81 -1.95 18.30 0.31
N TRP A 82 -1.00 17.78 1.09
CA TRP A 82 -0.33 16.52 0.88
C TRP A 82 -0.70 15.52 1.97
N LEU A 83 -0.99 14.30 1.56
CA LEU A 83 -1.30 13.20 2.46
C LEU A 83 -0.19 12.15 2.44
N MET A 84 0.12 11.63 3.60
CA MET A 84 1.10 10.57 3.83
C MET A 84 0.51 9.56 4.80
N PHE A 85 0.84 8.29 4.61
CA PHE A 85 0.50 7.22 5.54
C PHE A 85 1.80 6.69 6.15
N VAL A 86 1.81 6.54 7.46
CA VAL A 86 2.94 5.99 8.20
C VAL A 86 2.42 4.91 9.12
N ASP A 87 2.99 3.71 9.02
CA ASP A 87 2.63 2.62 9.93
C ASP A 87 3.32 2.86 11.29
N SER A 88 2.58 2.63 12.36
CA SER A 88 2.97 3.05 13.72
C SER A 88 4.14 2.28 14.34
N ASP A 89 4.63 1.24 13.67
CA ASP A 89 5.84 0.49 14.04
C ASP A 89 7.08 0.87 13.21
N ASP A 90 6.93 1.75 12.21
CA ASP A 90 7.98 2.23 11.32
C ASP A 90 8.52 3.61 11.75
N TRP A 91 9.52 4.15 11.05
CA TRP A 91 10.06 5.50 11.29
C TRP A 91 10.59 6.13 10.01
N VAL A 92 10.99 7.41 10.08
CA VAL A 92 11.40 8.19 8.92
C VAL A 92 12.72 8.93 9.15
N SER A 93 13.36 9.38 8.06
CA SER A 93 14.52 10.26 8.12
C SER A 93 14.13 11.71 8.48
N ASP A 94 15.08 12.51 8.94
CA ASP A 94 14.88 13.91 9.35
C ASP A 94 14.47 14.84 8.20
N ASP A 95 14.80 14.47 6.96
CA ASP A 95 14.42 15.17 5.73
C ASP A 95 13.07 14.69 5.14
N PHE A 96 12.27 13.96 5.93
CA PHE A 96 11.04 13.31 5.43
C PHE A 96 10.02 14.29 4.85
N PHE A 97 9.95 15.51 5.32
CA PHE A 97 9.06 16.55 4.78
C PHE A 97 9.72 17.48 3.74
N GLU A 98 10.98 17.23 3.38
CA GLU A 98 11.61 17.97 2.31
C GLU A 98 11.10 17.52 0.95
N ILE A 99 10.09 18.22 0.45
CA ILE A 99 9.62 18.08 -0.92
C ILE A 99 9.93 19.40 -1.62
N ALA A 100 10.58 19.32 -2.78
CA ALA A 100 10.69 20.45 -3.66
C ALA A 100 9.28 20.91 -4.04
N ASP A 101 9.11 22.22 -4.34
CA ASP A 101 7.87 22.73 -4.92
C ASP A 101 7.55 21.90 -6.16
N SER A 102 6.55 21.04 -6.06
CA SER A 102 6.26 20.02 -7.03
C SER A 102 4.83 20.15 -7.55
N SER A 103 4.68 19.99 -8.84
CA SER A 103 3.38 19.89 -9.50
C SER A 103 2.86 18.45 -9.59
N ALA A 104 3.55 17.49 -8.93
CA ALA A 104 3.16 16.09 -8.94
C ALA A 104 1.81 15.84 -8.26
N ASP A 105 1.13 14.81 -8.72
CA ASP A 105 -0.02 14.22 -8.04
C ASP A 105 0.44 13.22 -6.97
N ILE A 106 1.50 12.47 -7.27
CA ILE A 106 2.16 11.54 -6.34
C ILE A 106 3.67 11.69 -6.44
N ILE A 107 4.34 11.66 -5.29
CA ILE A 107 5.81 11.59 -5.20
C ILE A 107 6.17 10.29 -4.48
N GLU A 108 6.98 9.45 -5.13
CA GLU A 108 7.51 8.23 -4.55
C GLU A 108 8.87 8.47 -3.91
N ARG A 109 9.08 7.90 -2.72
CA ARG A 109 10.27 8.11 -1.89
C ARG A 109 11.11 6.86 -1.71
N PRO A 110 12.38 7.00 -1.33
CA PRO A 110 13.21 5.88 -0.95
C PRO A 110 12.68 5.21 0.32
N TYR A 111 13.01 3.93 0.45
CA TYR A 111 12.79 3.21 1.69
C TYR A 111 13.86 2.16 1.95
N SER A 112 14.09 1.88 3.21
CA SER A 112 14.90 0.75 3.67
C SER A 112 14.04 -0.22 4.47
N ARG A 113 14.23 -1.51 4.19
CA ARG A 113 13.73 -2.56 5.09
C ARG A 113 14.80 -2.82 6.14
N VAL A 114 14.40 -2.82 7.40
CA VAL A 114 15.31 -2.95 8.53
C VAL A 114 14.81 -4.05 9.47
N ASP A 115 15.73 -4.73 10.14
CA ASP A 115 15.40 -5.70 11.20
C ASP A 115 15.21 -5.01 12.55
N GLU A 116 14.90 -5.81 13.59
CA GLU A 116 14.67 -5.32 14.95
C GLU A 116 15.93 -4.68 15.58
N ASP A 117 17.12 -5.05 15.11
CA ASP A 117 18.41 -4.47 15.53
C ASP A 117 18.73 -3.16 14.75
N GLY A 118 17.87 -2.74 13.82
CA GLY A 118 18.06 -1.55 12.99
C GLY A 118 18.99 -1.74 11.80
N LYS A 119 19.39 -2.98 11.49
CA LYS A 119 20.24 -3.29 10.34
C LYS A 119 19.43 -3.28 9.05
N VAL A 120 19.95 -2.60 8.03
CA VAL A 120 19.33 -2.55 6.71
C VAL A 120 19.43 -3.92 6.02
N ILE A 121 18.26 -4.50 5.74
CA ILE A 121 18.10 -5.75 4.98
C ILE A 121 18.12 -5.48 3.48
N SER A 122 17.43 -4.44 3.06
CA SER A 122 17.37 -4.00 1.66
C SER A 122 16.99 -2.54 1.58
N ARG A 123 17.44 -1.87 0.53
CA ARG A 123 17.12 -0.46 0.25
C ARG A 123 16.59 -0.30 -1.15
N TYR A 124 15.55 0.50 -1.29
CA TYR A 124 15.04 1.02 -2.54
C TYR A 124 15.26 2.53 -2.57
N CYS A 125 15.92 3.01 -3.62
CA CYS A 125 16.05 4.43 -3.87
C CYS A 125 15.70 4.67 -5.33
N PRO A 126 14.63 5.42 -5.62
CA PRO A 126 14.29 5.78 -6.99
C PRO A 126 15.32 6.77 -7.52
N SER A 127 15.50 6.79 -8.84
CA SER A 127 16.34 7.82 -9.47
C SER A 127 15.63 9.17 -9.36
N SER A 128 16.27 10.18 -8.78
CA SER A 128 15.79 11.56 -8.80
C SER A 128 15.66 12.06 -10.25
N ASN A 129 14.79 13.02 -10.45
CA ASN A 129 14.49 13.62 -11.76
C ASN A 129 13.70 12.71 -12.74
N ARG A 130 13.26 11.53 -12.33
CA ARG A 130 12.31 10.78 -13.13
C ARG A 130 10.90 11.36 -12.92
N ILE A 131 10.26 11.68 -14.04
CA ILE A 131 8.87 12.14 -14.08
C ILE A 131 8.13 11.22 -15.04
N ILE A 132 6.94 10.80 -14.67
CA ILE A 132 6.04 10.05 -15.55
C ILE A 132 4.76 10.86 -15.70
N GLU A 133 4.46 11.28 -16.94
CA GLU A 133 3.25 12.03 -17.30
C GLU A 133 2.39 11.25 -18.29
N GLU A 134 3.02 10.32 -19.02
CA GLU A 134 2.28 9.46 -19.94
C GLU A 134 1.64 8.31 -19.16
N ARG A 135 0.37 8.10 -19.42
CA ARG A 135 -0.44 7.10 -18.71
C ARG A 135 0.09 5.68 -18.91
N ASP A 136 0.47 5.33 -20.12
CA ASP A 136 1.01 4.00 -20.45
C ASP A 136 2.32 3.74 -19.70
N ASP A 137 3.19 4.74 -19.58
CA ASP A 137 4.46 4.64 -18.84
C ASP A 137 4.23 4.47 -17.33
N LEU A 138 3.22 5.18 -16.78
CA LEU A 138 2.83 5.05 -15.37
C LEU A 138 2.36 3.62 -15.06
N PHE A 139 1.57 3.08 -15.93
CA PHE A 139 1.04 1.74 -15.78
C PHE A 139 2.10 0.67 -16.01
N ASP A 140 2.98 0.83 -16.99
CA ASP A 140 4.14 -0.05 -17.18
C ASP A 140 5.04 -0.05 -15.95
N PHE A 141 5.29 1.13 -15.38
CA PHE A 141 6.03 1.27 -14.12
C PHE A 141 5.33 0.52 -12.98
N PHE A 142 4.02 0.73 -12.79
CA PHE A 142 3.22 0.08 -11.76
C PHE A 142 3.27 -1.46 -11.89
N VAL A 143 3.07 -1.97 -13.10
CA VAL A 143 3.08 -3.41 -13.39
C VAL A 143 4.47 -4.02 -13.16
N ASN A 144 5.54 -3.34 -13.57
CA ASN A 144 6.90 -3.89 -13.50
C ASN A 144 7.54 -3.78 -12.13
N LYS A 145 7.30 -2.71 -11.38
CA LYS A 145 7.93 -2.48 -10.08
C LYS A 145 7.18 -3.12 -8.90
N ARG A 146 5.89 -3.42 -9.06
CA ARG A 146 5.04 -4.03 -8.02
C ARG A 146 5.04 -3.29 -6.69
N ILE A 147 5.27 -1.96 -6.71
CA ILE A 147 5.31 -1.13 -5.51
C ILE A 147 3.89 -0.65 -5.22
N ASN A 148 3.15 -1.44 -4.45
CA ASN A 148 1.73 -1.24 -4.17
C ASN A 148 1.49 -0.71 -2.77
N VAL A 149 2.53 -0.18 -2.11
CA VAL A 149 2.46 0.34 -0.75
C VAL A 149 2.19 1.84 -0.76
N LEU A 150 1.55 2.35 0.29
CA LEU A 150 1.21 3.77 0.43
C LEU A 150 2.24 4.53 1.26
N TRP A 151 2.92 3.86 2.19
CA TRP A 151 3.77 4.52 3.17
C TRP A 151 5.02 5.20 2.60
N ASN A 152 5.48 4.86 1.39
CA ASN A 152 6.58 5.57 0.71
C ASN A 152 6.08 6.62 -0.29
N LYS A 153 4.82 7.04 -0.20
CA LYS A 153 4.23 7.98 -1.15
C LYS A 153 3.73 9.24 -0.45
N VAL A 154 3.88 10.36 -1.15
CA VAL A 154 3.27 11.64 -0.83
C VAL A 154 2.22 11.90 -1.88
N ILE A 155 0.98 12.05 -1.47
CA ILE A 155 -0.19 12.05 -2.35
C ILE A 155 -0.91 13.39 -2.22
N ARG A 156 -1.20 14.06 -3.33
CA ARG A 156 -2.06 15.25 -3.28
C ARG A 156 -3.45 14.91 -2.78
N ARG A 157 -3.93 15.65 -1.79
CA ARG A 157 -5.24 15.41 -1.17
C ARG A 157 -6.40 15.43 -2.18
N ASN A 158 -6.36 16.34 -3.18
CA ASN A 158 -7.40 16.41 -4.20
C ASN A 158 -7.46 15.17 -5.10
N LEU A 159 -6.36 14.41 -5.24
CA LEU A 159 -6.33 13.16 -5.97
C LEU A 159 -7.18 12.08 -5.28
N ILE A 160 -7.22 12.10 -3.96
CA ILE A 160 -7.98 11.13 -3.16
C ILE A 160 -9.49 11.40 -3.28
N ALA A 161 -9.90 12.67 -3.28
CA ALA A 161 -11.31 13.08 -3.34
C ALA A 161 -12.16 12.28 -2.32
N ASP A 162 -13.19 11.58 -2.80
CA ASP A 162 -14.09 10.78 -1.95
C ASP A 162 -13.66 9.31 -1.81
N THR A 163 -12.46 8.95 -2.34
CA THR A 163 -11.96 7.57 -2.22
C THR A 163 -11.70 7.22 -0.76
N ARG A 164 -12.13 6.03 -0.36
CA ARG A 164 -11.94 5.49 0.99
C ARG A 164 -11.36 4.09 0.92
N PHE A 165 -10.66 3.69 1.98
CA PHE A 165 -10.25 2.30 2.14
C PHE A 165 -11.48 1.42 2.32
N ASN A 166 -11.47 0.24 1.69
CA ASN A 166 -12.52 -0.74 1.87
C ASN A 166 -12.32 -1.48 3.20
N GLU A 167 -13.20 -1.22 4.18
CA GLU A 167 -13.10 -1.78 5.53
C GLU A 167 -13.41 -3.28 5.58
N SER A 168 -13.98 -3.84 4.52
CA SER A 168 -14.19 -5.28 4.40
C SER A 168 -12.92 -6.05 4.01
N VAL A 169 -11.86 -5.34 3.64
CA VAL A 169 -10.60 -5.93 3.14
C VAL A 169 -9.54 -5.86 4.23
N SER A 170 -9.06 -7.01 4.66
CA SER A 170 -8.05 -7.13 5.72
C SER A 170 -6.61 -7.28 5.23
N ILE A 171 -6.39 -7.52 3.95
CA ILE A 171 -5.06 -7.63 3.31
C ILE A 171 -5.16 -7.08 1.89
N GLY A 172 -4.23 -6.18 1.54
CA GLY A 172 -4.18 -5.57 0.21
C GLY A 172 -5.15 -4.40 0.05
N GLU A 173 -5.64 -3.85 1.16
CA GLU A 173 -6.43 -2.62 1.23
C GLU A 173 -5.69 -1.44 0.62
N ASP A 174 -4.39 -1.35 0.87
CA ASP A 174 -3.48 -0.34 0.30
C ASP A 174 -3.48 -0.38 -1.22
N PHE A 175 -3.38 -1.60 -1.76
CA PHE A 175 -3.37 -1.80 -3.20
C PHE A 175 -4.69 -1.38 -3.84
N LEU A 176 -5.83 -1.76 -3.26
CA LEU A 176 -7.15 -1.37 -3.77
C LEU A 176 -7.33 0.15 -3.74
N PHE A 177 -6.99 0.79 -2.63
CA PHE A 177 -7.05 2.24 -2.49
C PHE A 177 -6.13 2.93 -3.52
N TYR A 178 -4.90 2.44 -3.65
CA TYR A 178 -3.94 3.00 -4.60
C TYR A 178 -4.41 2.85 -6.04
N LEU A 179 -4.98 1.70 -6.41
CA LEU A 179 -5.53 1.45 -7.73
C LEU A 179 -6.66 2.43 -8.07
N GLU A 180 -7.53 2.75 -7.10
CA GLU A 180 -8.60 3.74 -7.28
C GLU A 180 -8.08 5.15 -7.57
N ILE A 181 -7.06 5.60 -6.83
CA ILE A 181 -6.50 6.93 -7.05
C ILE A 181 -5.61 7.01 -8.29
N LEU A 182 -4.97 5.90 -8.69
CA LEU A 182 -4.09 5.82 -9.83
C LEU A 182 -4.78 6.22 -11.16
N LYS A 183 -6.10 6.05 -11.25
CA LYS A 183 -6.92 6.48 -12.39
C LYS A 183 -6.81 7.99 -12.67
N ARG A 184 -6.57 8.78 -11.64
CA ARG A 184 -6.59 10.26 -11.66
C ARG A 184 -5.19 10.86 -11.77
N VAL A 185 -4.14 10.04 -11.62
CA VAL A 185 -2.75 10.51 -11.66
C VAL A 185 -2.39 10.98 -13.07
N LYS A 186 -1.92 12.21 -13.15
CA LYS A 186 -1.42 12.82 -14.38
C LYS A 186 0.10 13.00 -14.34
N ARG A 187 0.66 13.19 -13.13
CA ARG A 187 2.08 13.43 -12.95
C ARG A 187 2.59 12.68 -11.73
N TYR A 188 3.52 11.77 -11.98
CA TYR A 188 4.18 10.96 -10.96
C TYR A 188 5.67 11.29 -10.91
N GLU A 189 6.16 11.68 -9.75
CA GLU A 189 7.55 12.06 -9.54
C GLU A 189 8.26 11.14 -8.55
N PHE A 190 9.59 11.22 -8.55
CA PHE A 190 10.44 10.44 -7.66
C PHE A 190 11.36 11.38 -6.88
N SER A 191 11.58 11.10 -5.60
CA SER A 191 12.49 11.81 -4.73
C SER A 191 13.57 10.86 -4.21
N GLU A 192 14.80 11.36 -4.05
CA GLU A 192 15.86 10.66 -3.34
C GLU A 192 15.89 11.03 -1.85
N LYS A 193 15.06 12.00 -1.43
CA LYS A 193 14.92 12.48 -0.05
C LYS A 193 13.72 11.86 0.65
N GLY A 194 13.76 11.89 1.97
CA GLY A 194 12.66 11.47 2.81
C GLY A 194 12.57 9.95 2.90
N GLU A 195 13.62 9.30 3.37
CA GLU A 195 13.67 7.85 3.48
C GLU A 195 12.69 7.33 4.53
N TYR A 196 11.96 6.29 4.17
CA TYR A 196 11.08 5.55 5.05
C TYR A 196 11.75 4.27 5.52
N PHE A 197 11.72 3.97 6.83
CA PHE A 197 12.31 2.77 7.40
C PHE A 197 11.21 1.79 7.80
N TYR A 198 11.05 0.74 6.98
CA TYR A 198 10.09 -0.32 7.20
C TYR A 198 10.67 -1.40 8.12
N LEU A 199 10.08 -1.57 9.30
CA LEU A 199 10.51 -2.56 10.28
C LEU A 199 10.04 -3.97 9.92
N HIS A 200 10.98 -4.85 9.71
CA HIS A 200 10.71 -6.28 9.57
C HIS A 200 10.82 -6.97 10.92
N ARG A 201 9.69 -7.19 11.58
CA ARG A 201 9.62 -7.80 12.90
C ARG A 201 8.90 -9.15 12.91
N THR A 202 9.29 -9.99 13.85
CA THR A 202 8.57 -11.23 14.19
C THR A 202 7.20 -10.87 14.76
N GLY A 203 6.13 -11.50 14.27
CA GLY A 203 4.77 -11.24 14.75
C GLY A 203 4.04 -10.09 14.05
N SER A 204 4.58 -9.56 12.94
CA SER A 204 3.82 -8.63 12.09
C SER A 204 2.51 -9.26 11.62
N ALA A 205 1.49 -8.44 11.37
CA ALA A 205 0.17 -8.90 10.93
C ALA A 205 0.24 -9.86 9.72
N MET A 206 1.23 -9.66 8.84
CA MET A 206 1.43 -10.49 7.65
C MET A 206 2.15 -11.82 7.90
N SER A 207 2.94 -11.92 8.98
CA SER A 207 3.72 -13.14 9.29
C SER A 207 2.89 -14.26 9.91
N ASN A 208 1.76 -13.95 10.55
CA ASN A 208 0.94 -14.88 11.33
C ASN A 208 -0.27 -15.45 10.55
N ILE A 209 -0.44 -15.09 9.29
CA ILE A 209 -1.60 -15.55 8.51
C ILE A 209 -1.26 -16.87 7.82
N GLU A 210 -2.03 -17.93 8.14
CA GLU A 210 -1.93 -19.21 7.43
C GLU A 210 -2.06 -19.00 5.91
N VAL A 211 -1.24 -19.73 5.16
CA VAL A 211 -1.14 -19.62 3.69
C VAL A 211 -2.52 -19.75 3.02
N ASP A 212 -3.33 -20.71 3.45
CA ASP A 212 -4.66 -20.96 2.89
C ASP A 212 -5.63 -19.79 3.16
N LYS A 213 -5.58 -19.21 4.36
CA LYS A 213 -6.39 -18.03 4.72
C LYS A 213 -5.95 -16.82 3.89
N ARG A 214 -4.65 -16.61 3.73
CA ARG A 214 -4.09 -15.54 2.91
C ARG A 214 -4.53 -15.67 1.45
N ILE A 215 -4.49 -16.88 0.89
CA ILE A 215 -4.95 -17.14 -0.46
C ILE A 215 -6.43 -16.81 -0.60
N ARG A 216 -7.29 -17.22 0.32
CA ARG A 216 -8.74 -16.91 0.29
C ARG A 216 -9.00 -15.41 0.28
N ILE A 217 -8.36 -14.65 1.17
CA ILE A 217 -8.50 -13.19 1.25
C ILE A 217 -8.07 -12.54 -0.07
N LEU A 218 -6.92 -12.94 -0.62
CA LEU A 218 -6.46 -12.43 -1.90
C LEU A 218 -7.42 -12.77 -3.05
N PHE A 219 -8.11 -13.91 -2.97
CA PHE A 219 -9.16 -14.29 -3.91
C PHE A 219 -10.42 -13.42 -3.79
N GLU A 220 -10.83 -13.10 -2.59
CA GLU A 220 -11.97 -12.21 -2.33
C GLU A 220 -11.69 -10.81 -2.88
N ASN A 221 -10.47 -10.30 -2.67
CA ASN A 221 -10.03 -9.03 -3.21
C ASN A 221 -10.06 -8.97 -4.74
N MET A 222 -9.99 -10.10 -5.43
CA MET A 222 -10.08 -10.15 -6.89
C MET A 222 -11.42 -9.63 -7.42
N GLY A 223 -12.50 -9.85 -6.68
CA GLY A 223 -13.80 -9.27 -7.00
C GLY A 223 -13.71 -7.75 -7.06
N TYR A 224 -13.18 -7.14 -6.00
CA TYR A 224 -13.00 -5.68 -5.92
C TYR A 224 -12.09 -5.14 -7.02
N ILE A 225 -10.96 -5.80 -7.27
CA ILE A 225 -10.04 -5.36 -8.33
C ILE A 225 -10.72 -5.44 -9.71
N LYS A 226 -11.46 -6.52 -10.00
CA LYS A 226 -12.22 -6.63 -11.26
C LYS A 226 -13.25 -5.52 -11.38
N ASP A 227 -13.93 -5.17 -10.30
CA ASP A 227 -14.91 -4.09 -10.30
C ASP A 227 -14.26 -2.73 -10.53
N ILE A 228 -13.13 -2.44 -9.88
CA ILE A 228 -12.34 -1.23 -10.11
C ILE A 228 -11.88 -1.15 -11.58
N LEU A 229 -11.43 -2.27 -12.14
CA LEU A 229 -10.90 -2.35 -13.51
C LEU A 229 -12.00 -2.45 -14.60
N ARG A 230 -13.27 -2.61 -14.25
CA ARG A 230 -14.39 -2.64 -15.23
C ARG A 230 -14.66 -1.29 -15.86
N HIS A 231 -14.32 -0.20 -15.20
CA HIS A 231 -14.43 1.14 -15.79
C HIS A 231 -13.39 1.31 -16.91
N ASP A 232 -13.76 1.97 -17.99
CA ASP A 232 -12.94 2.15 -19.22
C ASP A 232 -11.60 2.86 -18.99
N ASP A 233 -11.39 3.38 -17.80
CA ASP A 233 -10.18 4.09 -17.39
C ASP A 233 -8.89 3.27 -17.48
N PHE A 234 -8.97 1.94 -17.48
CA PHE A 234 -7.79 1.06 -17.52
C PHE A 234 -7.56 0.38 -18.88
N GLY A 235 -8.56 0.37 -19.79
CA GLY A 235 -8.41 -0.14 -21.15
C GLY A 235 -7.60 -1.43 -21.25
N GLU A 236 -6.60 -1.45 -22.13
CA GLU A 236 -5.69 -2.60 -22.37
C GLU A 236 -4.84 -3.00 -21.17
N LEU A 237 -4.70 -2.11 -20.16
CA LEU A 237 -3.90 -2.35 -18.96
C LEU A 237 -4.54 -3.31 -17.98
N ARG A 238 -5.85 -3.48 -18.05
CA ARG A 238 -6.63 -4.35 -17.18
C ARG A 238 -5.97 -5.73 -17.04
N ASN A 239 -5.58 -6.34 -18.14
CA ASN A 239 -4.96 -7.66 -18.13
C ASN A 239 -3.55 -7.63 -17.52
N GLY A 240 -2.77 -6.57 -17.72
CA GLY A 240 -1.47 -6.38 -17.09
C GLY A 240 -1.57 -6.35 -15.58
N ILE A 241 -2.46 -5.52 -15.04
CA ILE A 241 -2.71 -5.39 -13.60
C ILE A 241 -3.20 -6.72 -13.03
N LEU A 242 -4.17 -7.36 -13.67
CA LEU A 242 -4.67 -8.68 -13.27
C LEU A 242 -3.53 -9.71 -13.22
N CYS A 243 -2.71 -9.82 -14.25
CA CYS A 243 -1.61 -10.77 -14.29
C CYS A 243 -0.58 -10.55 -13.17
N VAL A 244 -0.17 -9.31 -12.92
CA VAL A 244 0.84 -8.99 -11.91
C VAL A 244 0.32 -9.23 -10.50
N THR A 245 -0.94 -8.92 -10.26
CA THR A 245 -1.56 -9.06 -8.94
C THR A 245 -1.84 -10.52 -8.60
N TYR A 246 -2.29 -11.30 -9.59
CA TYR A 246 -2.80 -12.65 -9.34
C TYR A 246 -1.81 -13.76 -9.55
N PHE A 247 -0.83 -13.56 -10.41
CA PHE A 247 0.15 -14.61 -10.67
C PHE A 247 0.89 -15.07 -9.39
N PRO A 248 1.29 -14.18 -8.45
CA PRO A 248 1.86 -14.61 -7.18
C PRO A 248 0.91 -15.49 -6.36
N VAL A 249 -0.39 -15.16 -6.35
CA VAL A 249 -1.42 -15.96 -5.65
C VAL A 249 -1.54 -17.35 -6.28
N LEU A 250 -1.56 -17.42 -7.61
CA LEU A 250 -1.61 -18.68 -8.35
C LEU A 250 -0.37 -19.56 -8.09
N CYS A 251 0.79 -18.96 -7.82
CA CYS A 251 2.01 -19.71 -7.48
C CYS A 251 1.97 -20.32 -6.07
N LEU A 252 1.17 -19.75 -5.16
CA LEU A 252 1.02 -20.24 -3.78
C LEU A 252 0.03 -21.39 -3.65
N VAL A 253 -0.79 -21.64 -4.70
CA VAL A 253 -1.80 -22.70 -4.68
C VAL A 253 -1.15 -24.08 -4.71
N GLN A 254 -1.38 -24.85 -3.68
CA GLN A 254 -0.93 -26.24 -3.55
C GLN A 254 -1.95 -27.21 -4.14
N LYS A 255 -1.50 -28.44 -4.46
CA LYS A 255 -2.30 -29.51 -5.09
C LYS A 255 -3.56 -29.93 -4.31
N ASN A 256 -3.65 -29.60 -3.03
CA ASN A 256 -4.70 -30.07 -2.11
C ASN A 256 -5.84 -29.07 -1.87
N MET A 257 -6.01 -28.07 -2.73
CA MET A 257 -7.07 -27.08 -2.56
C MET A 257 -8.45 -27.64 -2.97
N SER A 258 -9.51 -27.10 -2.33
CA SER A 258 -10.90 -27.48 -2.63
C SER A 258 -11.26 -27.29 -4.10
N GLY A 259 -12.12 -28.18 -4.63
CA GLY A 259 -12.48 -28.17 -6.04
C GLY A 259 -13.08 -26.83 -6.55
N ASP A 260 -13.85 -26.12 -5.74
CA ASP A 260 -14.42 -24.80 -6.09
C ASP A 260 -13.34 -23.75 -6.32
N LEU A 261 -12.38 -23.66 -5.41
CA LEU A 261 -11.27 -22.70 -5.54
C LEU A 261 -10.40 -23.00 -6.77
N LEU A 262 -10.18 -24.28 -7.05
CA LEU A 262 -9.45 -24.72 -8.23
C LEU A 262 -10.20 -24.37 -9.54
N LEU A 263 -11.53 -24.51 -9.58
CA LEU A 263 -12.36 -24.13 -10.72
C LEU A 263 -12.32 -22.62 -10.98
N ARG A 264 -12.46 -21.83 -9.95
CA ARG A 264 -12.35 -20.36 -10.03
C ARG A 264 -10.96 -19.95 -10.55
N MET A 265 -9.91 -20.58 -10.05
CA MET A 265 -8.55 -20.35 -10.54
C MET A 265 -8.40 -20.68 -12.03
N LYS A 266 -8.90 -21.84 -12.48
CA LYS A 266 -8.86 -22.22 -13.90
C LYS A 266 -9.52 -21.18 -14.78
N SER A 267 -10.72 -20.73 -14.41
CA SER A 267 -11.45 -19.68 -15.12
C SER A 267 -10.61 -18.40 -15.25
N TRP A 268 -9.95 -17.98 -14.19
CA TRP A 268 -9.18 -16.75 -14.20
C TRP A 268 -7.86 -16.81 -14.95
N VAL A 269 -7.14 -17.94 -14.81
CA VAL A 269 -5.92 -18.15 -15.61
C VAL A 269 -6.26 -18.18 -17.08
N SER A 270 -7.40 -18.78 -17.45
CA SER A 270 -7.89 -18.80 -18.83
C SER A 270 -8.25 -17.40 -19.33
N GLU A 271 -8.95 -16.60 -18.51
CA GLU A 271 -9.27 -15.21 -18.81
C GLU A 271 -8.00 -14.38 -19.02
N MET A 272 -7.01 -14.51 -18.11
CA MET A 272 -5.72 -13.83 -18.26
C MET A 272 -4.95 -14.27 -19.50
N ALA A 273 -4.95 -15.57 -19.83
CA ALA A 273 -4.22 -16.11 -20.97
C ALA A 273 -4.83 -15.72 -22.33
N SER A 274 -6.13 -15.41 -22.37
CA SER A 274 -6.83 -14.94 -23.57
C SER A 274 -6.81 -13.43 -23.76
N GLY A 275 -6.32 -12.68 -22.76
CA GLY A 275 -6.31 -11.23 -22.80
C GLY A 275 -5.12 -10.61 -23.54
N ASP A 276 -5.13 -9.29 -23.65
CA ASP A 276 -4.01 -8.55 -24.19
C ASP A 276 -2.83 -8.52 -23.22
N PHE A 277 -1.65 -8.83 -23.73
CA PHE A 277 -0.41 -8.89 -22.96
C PHE A 277 0.51 -7.68 -23.17
N LYS A 278 0.07 -6.61 -23.82
CA LYS A 278 0.90 -5.44 -24.15
C LYS A 278 1.73 -4.95 -22.95
N PHE A 279 1.11 -4.84 -21.78
CA PHE A 279 1.74 -4.34 -20.55
C PHE A 279 2.22 -5.44 -19.58
N VAL A 280 2.15 -6.69 -19.96
CA VAL A 280 2.60 -7.80 -19.10
C VAL A 280 4.05 -8.14 -19.42
N PRO A 281 4.96 -8.16 -18.42
CA PRO A 281 6.33 -8.59 -18.64
C PRO A 281 6.44 -9.95 -19.31
N LEU A 282 7.33 -10.09 -20.29
CA LEU A 282 7.43 -11.31 -21.14
C LEU A 282 7.53 -12.59 -20.30
N LEU A 283 8.37 -12.60 -19.27
CA LEU A 283 8.50 -13.77 -18.39
C LEU A 283 7.20 -14.12 -17.67
N LEU A 284 6.40 -13.12 -17.30
CA LEU A 284 5.12 -13.33 -16.64
C LEU A 284 4.08 -13.83 -17.65
N ARG A 285 4.06 -13.32 -18.89
CA ARG A 285 3.21 -13.85 -19.99
C ARG A 285 3.46 -15.35 -20.19
N ILE A 286 4.72 -15.75 -20.31
CA ILE A 286 5.11 -17.14 -20.45
C ILE A 286 4.63 -17.98 -19.26
N LYS A 287 4.83 -17.50 -18.03
CA LYS A 287 4.38 -18.20 -16.82
C LYS A 287 2.86 -18.34 -16.74
N VAL A 288 2.10 -17.30 -17.12
CA VAL A 288 0.62 -17.38 -17.16
C VAL A 288 0.15 -18.41 -18.19
N ILE A 289 0.73 -18.42 -19.41
CA ILE A 289 0.40 -19.37 -20.44
C ILE A 289 0.73 -20.81 -19.99
N LEU A 290 1.92 -21.03 -19.45
CA LEU A 290 2.32 -22.36 -18.95
C LEU A 290 1.41 -22.82 -17.80
N LYS A 291 1.04 -21.92 -16.88
CA LYS A 291 0.13 -22.25 -15.80
C LYS A 291 -1.27 -22.61 -16.31
N ASN A 292 -1.77 -21.90 -17.32
CA ASN A 292 -3.03 -22.24 -17.98
C ASN A 292 -2.97 -23.64 -18.59
N LEU A 293 -1.92 -23.97 -19.33
CA LEU A 293 -1.71 -25.31 -19.90
C LEU A 293 -1.68 -26.39 -18.80
N ILE A 294 -0.94 -26.17 -17.73
CA ILE A 294 -0.83 -27.13 -16.60
C ILE A 294 -2.20 -27.34 -15.94
N LEU A 295 -2.98 -26.28 -15.72
CA LEU A 295 -4.28 -26.36 -15.07
C LEU A 295 -5.37 -27.02 -15.94
N HIS A 296 -5.21 -27.02 -17.27
CA HIS A 296 -6.14 -27.66 -18.21
C HIS A 296 -5.71 -29.08 -18.63
N ILE A 297 -4.46 -29.48 -18.37
CA ILE A 297 -4.07 -30.88 -18.50
C ILE A 297 -4.79 -31.64 -17.37
N LYS A 298 -5.64 -32.59 -17.73
CA LYS A 298 -6.37 -33.42 -16.77
C LYS A 298 -5.41 -34.09 -15.79
N TRP A 299 -5.65 -33.89 -14.53
CA TRP A 299 -5.12 -34.70 -13.44
C TRP A 299 -6.01 -35.93 -13.25
#